data_9c6c90d385288580e74ec5df8afa08c1
#
_entry.id   9c6c90d385288580e74ec5df8afa08c1
#
_cell.length_a   1.000
_cell.length_b   1.000
_cell.length_c   1.000
_cell.angle_alpha   90.00
_cell.angle_beta   90.00
_cell.angle_gamma   90.00
#
_symmetry.space_group_name_H-M   'P 1'
#
loop_
_entity.id
_entity.type
_entity.pdbx_description
1 polymer ?
#
loop_
_entity_poly.entity_id
_entity_poly.type
_entity_poly.pdbx_seq_one_letter_code
_entity_poly.pdbx_strand_id
1 'polypeptide(L)'
;MSQAIKRVALLFSGGPAPGANSVISACAISFIRAGIEVVGIRYGYSNLIDYTPAQPLVEGVHYMRLTEPALRRTRSKEGILIGTARANPGKNIKAPADLHDAEKVAPMKRVDEALRSIGVDALVSIGGDDTLKTANKFKLFQELLPAGQHRIPVVHVPKTIDNDYSGIDFTFGYFTAVETLGTEIRNLHADAEAARAYFVVECMGRSAGWLAYGAAIAGEASMVLSVEDITEEYLAPESTPKRKIMDLNKVVGRIVTMMRKRREQEGKDYGVVVLAEGLAEYLSDEVLAGVPRDDHGHLSVANCDLGKMIAKLVAAEFKKQTGVTRKVNGL
;
A
#
# COMPACT_ATOMS: atom_id res chain seq x y z
N MET A 1 36.97 12.25 -7.22
CA MET A 1 36.05 12.57 -8.33
C MET A 1 34.92 11.55 -8.29
N SER A 2 33.64 11.97 -8.31
CA SER A 2 32.55 11.01 -8.38
C SER A 2 32.60 10.33 -9.75
N GLN A 3 32.52 9.01 -9.77
CA GLN A 3 32.46 8.24 -11.03
C GLN A 3 31.18 8.64 -11.78
N ALA A 4 31.28 8.87 -13.08
CA ALA A 4 30.13 9.18 -13.91
C ALA A 4 29.18 7.96 -13.95
N ILE A 5 27.91 8.17 -13.68
CA ILE A 5 26.86 7.13 -13.79
C ILE A 5 26.63 6.84 -15.27
N LYS A 6 26.86 5.61 -15.70
CA LYS A 6 26.67 5.15 -17.09
C LYS A 6 25.48 4.20 -17.21
N ARG A 7 25.19 3.43 -16.16
CA ARG A 7 24.08 2.46 -16.15
C ARG A 7 23.30 2.52 -14.86
N VAL A 8 21.97 2.70 -14.98
CA VAL A 8 21.04 2.72 -13.86
C VAL A 8 20.15 1.47 -13.90
N ALA A 9 19.99 0.81 -12.77
CA ALA A 9 19.00 -0.24 -12.60
C ALA A 9 17.69 0.31 -12.02
N LEU A 10 16.56 -0.09 -12.57
CA LEU A 10 15.23 0.10 -11.97
C LEU A 10 14.77 -1.24 -11.40
N LEU A 11 14.32 -1.22 -10.16
CA LEU A 11 13.82 -2.39 -9.45
C LEU A 11 12.47 -2.08 -8.83
N PHE A 12 11.47 -2.94 -9.06
CA PHE A 12 10.15 -2.83 -8.45
C PHE A 12 9.92 -4.01 -7.50
N SER A 13 9.58 -3.73 -6.24
CA SER A 13 9.41 -4.77 -5.22
C SER A 13 8.18 -4.54 -4.35
N GLY A 14 7.64 -5.63 -3.80
CA GLY A 14 6.42 -5.63 -2.99
C GLY A 14 5.17 -5.93 -3.80
N GLY A 15 3.98 -5.60 -3.28
CA GLY A 15 2.71 -5.78 -3.98
C GLY A 15 2.57 -4.89 -5.21
N PRO A 16 1.69 -5.23 -6.16
CA PRO A 16 1.40 -4.37 -7.29
C PRO A 16 0.71 -3.07 -6.85
N ALA A 17 0.84 -2.03 -7.67
CA ALA A 17 0.09 -0.79 -7.53
C ALA A 17 -0.20 -0.19 -8.91
N PRO A 18 -1.30 0.56 -9.07
CA PRO A 18 -1.56 1.33 -10.27
C PRO A 18 -0.43 2.34 -10.54
N GLY A 19 -0.19 2.67 -11.80
CA GLY A 19 0.84 3.63 -12.19
C GLY A 19 2.28 3.11 -12.18
N ALA A 20 2.54 1.84 -11.83
CA ALA A 20 3.88 1.26 -11.81
C ALA A 20 4.62 1.45 -13.14
N ASN A 21 3.97 1.12 -14.27
CA ASN A 21 4.57 1.29 -15.59
C ASN A 21 4.77 2.77 -15.96
N SER A 22 3.95 3.68 -15.47
CA SER A 22 4.14 5.13 -15.66
C SER A 22 5.41 5.59 -14.98
N VAL A 23 5.66 5.18 -13.74
CA VAL A 23 6.87 5.51 -12.97
C VAL A 23 8.10 4.88 -13.62
N ILE A 24 8.07 3.57 -13.94
CA ILE A 24 9.17 2.87 -14.61
C ILE A 24 9.52 3.57 -15.94
N SER A 25 8.51 3.88 -16.76
CA SER A 25 8.73 4.49 -18.07
C SER A 25 9.24 5.92 -17.96
N ALA A 26 8.67 6.74 -17.10
CA ALA A 26 9.11 8.12 -16.90
C ALA A 26 10.56 8.19 -16.40
N CYS A 27 10.89 7.37 -15.41
CA CYS A 27 12.21 7.25 -14.85
C CYS A 27 13.23 6.79 -15.91
N ALA A 28 12.92 5.69 -16.64
CA ALA A 28 13.80 5.17 -17.66
C ALA A 28 14.03 6.16 -18.80
N ILE A 29 12.98 6.78 -19.33
CA ILE A 29 13.08 7.78 -20.41
C ILE A 29 13.95 8.98 -19.99
N SER A 30 13.82 9.44 -18.73
CA SER A 30 14.63 10.55 -18.24
C SER A 30 16.11 10.22 -18.25
N PHE A 31 16.51 9.03 -17.82
CA PHE A 31 17.91 8.59 -17.86
C PHE A 31 18.39 8.34 -19.29
N ILE A 32 17.60 7.70 -20.15
CA ILE A 32 17.95 7.45 -21.56
C ILE A 32 18.22 8.77 -22.29
N ARG A 33 17.38 9.79 -22.07
CA ARG A 33 17.59 11.12 -22.66
C ARG A 33 18.82 11.85 -22.13
N ALA A 34 19.28 11.50 -20.95
CA ALA A 34 20.56 11.94 -20.40
C ALA A 34 21.78 11.14 -20.89
N GLY A 35 21.57 10.20 -21.83
CA GLY A 35 22.63 9.34 -22.36
C GLY A 35 23.05 8.20 -21.43
N ILE A 36 22.22 7.88 -20.43
CA ILE A 36 22.48 6.82 -19.44
C ILE A 36 21.73 5.56 -19.85
N GLU A 37 22.42 4.42 -19.84
CA GLU A 37 21.80 3.12 -20.07
C GLU A 37 20.91 2.72 -18.90
N VAL A 38 19.72 2.16 -19.19
CA VAL A 38 18.78 1.73 -18.16
C VAL A 38 18.46 0.25 -18.29
N VAL A 39 18.55 -0.46 -17.18
CA VAL A 39 18.14 -1.86 -17.06
C VAL A 39 17.01 -2.01 -16.03
N GLY A 40 16.01 -2.82 -16.36
CA GLY A 40 14.96 -3.21 -15.44
C GLY A 40 15.25 -4.57 -14.83
N ILE A 41 15.42 -4.65 -13.52
CA ILE A 41 15.59 -5.92 -12.80
C ILE A 41 14.25 -6.63 -12.74
N ARG A 42 14.18 -7.87 -13.18
CA ARG A 42 12.92 -8.63 -13.22
C ARG A 42 12.64 -9.28 -11.88
N TYR A 43 11.38 -9.18 -11.45
CA TYR A 43 10.85 -9.78 -10.22
C TYR A 43 11.55 -9.31 -8.94
N GLY A 44 11.81 -8.00 -8.84
CA GLY A 44 12.36 -7.38 -7.65
C GLY A 44 13.73 -7.93 -7.28
N TYR A 45 13.93 -8.23 -6.00
CA TYR A 45 15.20 -8.77 -5.51
C TYR A 45 15.38 -10.28 -5.73
N SER A 46 14.35 -11.03 -6.20
CA SER A 46 14.40 -12.50 -6.25
C SER A 46 15.66 -13.04 -6.95
N ASN A 47 15.92 -12.56 -8.17
CA ASN A 47 17.07 -13.03 -8.93
C ASN A 47 18.43 -12.53 -8.40
N LEU A 48 18.43 -11.46 -7.61
CA LEU A 48 19.65 -10.87 -7.07
C LEU A 48 20.10 -11.58 -5.78
N ILE A 49 19.16 -12.05 -4.95
CA ILE A 49 19.51 -12.76 -3.72
C ILE A 49 20.05 -14.16 -3.95
N ASP A 50 19.71 -14.75 -5.10
CA ASP A 50 20.16 -16.09 -5.50
C ASP A 50 21.40 -16.05 -6.41
N TYR A 51 21.92 -14.85 -6.70
CA TYR A 51 23.08 -14.68 -7.56
C TYR A 51 24.32 -15.39 -7.02
N THR A 52 25.04 -16.04 -7.92
CA THR A 52 26.39 -16.52 -7.70
C THR A 52 27.23 -16.30 -8.97
N PRO A 53 28.58 -16.15 -8.85
CA PRO A 53 29.43 -16.04 -10.04
C PRO A 53 29.35 -17.24 -10.99
N ALA A 54 28.98 -18.42 -10.48
CA ALA A 54 28.75 -19.61 -11.30
C ALA A 54 27.41 -19.60 -12.07
N GLN A 55 26.47 -18.76 -11.63
CA GLN A 55 25.17 -18.57 -12.26
C GLN A 55 24.95 -17.07 -12.52
N PRO A 56 25.58 -16.52 -13.58
CA PRO A 56 25.50 -15.09 -13.88
C PRO A 56 24.09 -14.66 -14.29
N LEU A 57 23.79 -13.40 -14.07
CA LEU A 57 22.53 -12.81 -14.52
C LEU A 57 22.49 -12.79 -16.06
N VAL A 58 21.36 -13.22 -16.61
CA VAL A 58 21.12 -13.32 -18.07
C VAL A 58 20.14 -12.26 -18.50
N GLU A 59 20.50 -11.47 -19.52
CA GLU A 59 19.59 -10.50 -20.14
C GLU A 59 18.37 -11.22 -20.76
N GLY A 60 17.19 -10.63 -20.61
CA GLY A 60 15.94 -11.24 -21.06
C GLY A 60 15.29 -12.18 -20.03
N VAL A 61 16.08 -12.76 -19.11
CA VAL A 61 15.62 -13.67 -18.05
C VAL A 61 15.57 -12.95 -16.70
N HIS A 62 16.70 -12.45 -16.22
CA HIS A 62 16.86 -11.86 -14.88
C HIS A 62 16.78 -10.33 -14.89
N TYR A 63 17.13 -9.71 -16.00
CA TYR A 63 16.98 -8.28 -16.25
C TYR A 63 16.71 -8.02 -17.73
N MET A 64 16.29 -6.83 -18.08
CA MET A 64 16.05 -6.41 -19.46
C MET A 64 16.54 -4.99 -19.67
N ARG A 65 17.04 -4.68 -20.86
CA ARG A 65 17.32 -3.30 -21.26
C ARG A 65 16.03 -2.55 -21.50
N LEU A 66 15.93 -1.38 -20.90
CA LEU A 66 14.82 -0.46 -21.12
C LEU A 66 15.26 0.55 -22.19
N THR A 67 14.60 0.50 -23.33
CA THR A 67 14.86 1.38 -24.47
C THR A 67 13.61 2.16 -24.84
N GLU A 68 13.75 3.30 -25.51
CA GLU A 68 12.56 4.07 -25.92
C GLU A 68 11.55 3.24 -26.73
N PRO A 69 11.94 2.39 -27.68
CA PRO A 69 10.99 1.50 -28.36
C PRO A 69 10.29 0.52 -27.42
N ALA A 70 11.01 -0.09 -26.47
CA ALA A 70 10.44 -1.02 -25.48
C ALA A 70 9.46 -0.34 -24.53
N LEU A 71 9.65 0.96 -24.27
CA LEU A 71 8.81 1.78 -23.39
C LEU A 71 7.63 2.43 -24.12
N ARG A 72 7.52 2.27 -25.45
CA ARG A 72 6.44 2.87 -26.23
C ARG A 72 5.08 2.35 -25.74
N ARG A 73 4.18 3.27 -25.36
CA ARG A 73 2.82 2.99 -24.85
C ARG A 73 2.76 2.20 -23.53
N THR A 74 3.87 2.08 -22.79
CA THR A 74 3.87 1.34 -21.52
C THR A 74 3.29 2.16 -20.37
N ARG A 75 3.29 3.52 -20.45
CA ARG A 75 2.80 4.38 -19.36
C ARG A 75 1.35 4.12 -18.96
N SER A 76 0.50 3.82 -19.94
CA SER A 76 -0.92 3.54 -19.73
C SER A 76 -1.24 2.05 -19.78
N LYS A 77 -0.21 1.19 -19.79
CA LYS A 77 -0.38 -0.25 -19.82
C LYS A 77 -0.51 -0.79 -18.41
N GLU A 78 -1.45 -1.66 -18.20
CA GLU A 78 -1.65 -2.37 -16.94
C GLU A 78 -0.47 -3.28 -16.59
N GLY A 79 -0.39 -3.66 -15.32
CA GLY A 79 0.64 -4.54 -14.79
C GLY A 79 1.97 -3.82 -14.50
N ILE A 80 3.04 -4.60 -14.41
CA ILE A 80 4.39 -4.14 -14.08
C ILE A 80 5.36 -4.72 -15.10
N LEU A 81 5.91 -3.89 -15.96
CA LEU A 81 6.76 -4.27 -17.09
C LEU A 81 7.93 -5.19 -16.69
N ILE A 82 8.57 -4.89 -15.59
CA ILE A 82 9.70 -5.64 -15.03
C ILE A 82 9.32 -6.70 -14.02
N GLY A 83 8.01 -6.86 -13.76
CA GLY A 83 7.50 -7.74 -12.71
C GLY A 83 7.80 -7.23 -11.30
N THR A 84 7.31 -7.96 -10.30
CA THR A 84 7.54 -7.68 -8.88
C THR A 84 7.64 -8.97 -8.08
N ALA A 85 8.25 -8.90 -6.89
CA ALA A 85 8.26 -9.98 -5.91
C ALA A 85 8.43 -9.42 -4.50
N ARG A 86 8.17 -10.25 -3.48
CA ARG A 86 8.33 -9.90 -2.07
C ARG A 86 9.65 -10.35 -1.46
N ALA A 87 10.63 -10.76 -2.28
CA ALA A 87 11.96 -11.12 -1.81
C ALA A 87 12.61 -9.92 -1.11
N ASN A 88 13.10 -10.15 0.11
CA ASN A 88 13.66 -9.10 0.96
C ASN A 88 15.06 -9.50 1.44
N PRO A 89 16.14 -9.01 0.80
CA PRO A 89 17.52 -9.32 1.22
C PRO A 89 17.89 -8.73 2.59
N GLY A 90 17.13 -7.76 3.07
CA GLY A 90 17.33 -7.15 4.39
C GLY A 90 16.48 -7.78 5.51
N LYS A 91 15.75 -8.88 5.28
CA LYS A 91 14.84 -9.48 6.27
C LYS A 91 15.52 -9.79 7.60
N ASN A 92 16.76 -10.29 7.57
CA ASN A 92 17.49 -10.72 8.76
C ASN A 92 18.23 -9.57 9.47
N ILE A 93 18.30 -8.39 8.88
CA ILE A 93 18.94 -7.21 9.46
C ILE A 93 17.86 -6.45 10.24
N LYS A 94 17.81 -6.61 11.55
CA LYS A 94 16.81 -5.98 12.44
C LYS A 94 17.38 -4.79 13.23
N ALA A 95 18.69 -4.80 13.48
CA ALA A 95 19.40 -3.74 14.21
C ALA A 95 20.70 -3.35 13.49
N PRO A 96 21.25 -2.15 13.73
CA PRO A 96 22.53 -1.73 13.13
C PRO A 96 23.67 -2.71 13.36
N ALA A 97 23.72 -3.39 14.51
CA ALA A 97 24.73 -4.40 14.82
C ALA A 97 24.69 -5.61 13.86
N ASP A 98 23.53 -5.95 13.31
CA ASP A 98 23.37 -7.07 12.37
C ASP A 98 24.11 -6.84 11.04
N LEU A 99 24.44 -5.59 10.72
CA LEU A 99 25.24 -5.26 9.53
C LEU A 99 26.69 -5.79 9.61
N HIS A 100 27.17 -6.14 10.79
CA HIS A 100 28.49 -6.76 11.01
C HIS A 100 28.43 -8.30 11.05
N ASP A 101 27.24 -8.89 10.98
CA ASP A 101 27.04 -10.32 10.96
C ASP A 101 27.07 -10.83 9.50
N ALA A 102 28.08 -11.62 9.17
CA ALA A 102 28.32 -12.11 7.81
C ALA A 102 27.16 -12.95 7.26
N GLU A 103 26.46 -13.73 8.09
CA GLU A 103 25.32 -14.56 7.65
C GLU A 103 24.09 -13.69 7.38
N LYS A 104 23.82 -12.71 8.25
CA LYS A 104 22.67 -11.82 8.11
C LYS A 104 22.78 -10.90 6.89
N VAL A 105 23.99 -10.44 6.56
CA VAL A 105 24.24 -9.58 5.41
C VAL A 105 24.49 -10.33 4.10
N ALA A 106 24.68 -11.64 4.13
CA ALA A 106 24.99 -12.44 2.94
C ALA A 106 23.99 -12.21 1.75
N PRO A 107 22.67 -12.13 1.96
CA PRO A 107 21.76 -11.80 0.86
C PRO A 107 22.01 -10.39 0.27
N MET A 108 22.34 -9.42 1.13
CA MET A 108 22.63 -8.04 0.72
C MET A 108 23.92 -7.96 -0.08
N LYS A 109 24.94 -8.72 0.32
CA LYS A 109 26.22 -8.87 -0.38
C LYS A 109 25.99 -9.44 -1.79
N ARG A 110 25.16 -10.50 -1.91
CA ARG A 110 24.81 -11.07 -3.24
C ARG A 110 24.10 -10.05 -4.13
N VAL A 111 23.22 -9.23 -3.58
CA VAL A 111 22.58 -8.13 -4.33
C VAL A 111 23.63 -7.14 -4.87
N ASP A 112 24.59 -6.73 -4.05
CA ASP A 112 25.69 -5.83 -4.46
C ASP A 112 26.54 -6.47 -5.57
N GLU A 113 26.96 -7.71 -5.39
CA GLU A 113 27.73 -8.47 -6.39
C GLU A 113 26.95 -8.67 -7.70
N ALA A 114 25.66 -8.99 -7.62
CA ALA A 114 24.79 -9.16 -8.78
C ALA A 114 24.66 -7.86 -9.59
N LEU A 115 24.40 -6.73 -8.93
CA LEU A 115 24.30 -5.43 -9.60
C LEU A 115 25.63 -5.03 -10.26
N ARG A 116 26.75 -5.26 -9.58
CA ARG A 116 28.09 -5.01 -10.13
C ARG A 116 28.41 -5.90 -11.32
N SER A 117 28.00 -7.17 -11.30
CA SER A 117 28.27 -8.12 -12.39
C SER A 117 27.67 -7.69 -13.74
N ILE A 118 26.60 -6.89 -13.70
CA ILE A 118 25.97 -6.31 -14.89
C ILE A 118 26.29 -4.81 -15.07
N GLY A 119 27.29 -4.29 -14.35
CA GLY A 119 27.81 -2.93 -14.51
C GLY A 119 26.84 -1.83 -14.07
N VAL A 120 26.04 -2.04 -13.05
CA VAL A 120 25.14 -1.02 -12.49
C VAL A 120 25.91 -0.03 -11.65
N ASP A 121 25.76 1.25 -11.96
CA ASP A 121 26.37 2.37 -11.23
C ASP A 121 25.43 3.02 -10.22
N ALA A 122 24.09 2.91 -10.41
CA ALA A 122 23.09 3.45 -9.50
C ALA A 122 21.80 2.60 -9.55
N LEU A 123 21.05 2.59 -8.46
CA LEU A 123 19.82 1.85 -8.29
C LEU A 123 18.63 2.80 -7.99
N VAL A 124 17.57 2.69 -8.76
CA VAL A 124 16.25 3.24 -8.41
C VAL A 124 15.38 2.10 -7.89
N SER A 125 15.11 2.13 -6.62
CA SER A 125 14.26 1.16 -5.91
C SER A 125 12.85 1.70 -5.84
N ILE A 126 11.87 0.96 -6.36
CA ILE A 126 10.45 1.35 -6.37
C ILE A 126 9.69 0.35 -5.52
N GLY A 127 8.96 0.79 -4.49
CA GLY A 127 8.21 -0.14 -3.65
C GLY A 127 7.66 0.49 -2.39
N GLY A 128 7.01 -0.34 -1.57
CA GLY A 128 6.44 0.07 -0.29
C GLY A 128 7.49 0.15 0.83
N ASP A 129 7.00 0.28 2.04
CA ASP A 129 7.77 0.47 3.28
C ASP A 129 8.91 -0.54 3.47
N ASP A 130 8.65 -1.84 3.27
CA ASP A 130 9.69 -2.86 3.41
C ASP A 130 10.77 -2.73 2.34
N THR A 131 10.39 -2.27 1.15
CA THR A 131 11.35 -2.00 0.07
C THR A 131 12.20 -0.76 0.39
N LEU A 132 11.60 0.29 0.97
CA LEU A 132 12.32 1.46 1.46
C LEU A 132 13.33 1.07 2.56
N LYS A 133 12.88 0.29 3.56
CA LYS A 133 13.75 -0.24 4.61
C LYS A 133 14.90 -1.05 4.03
N THR A 134 14.63 -1.88 3.02
CA THR A 134 15.65 -2.67 2.32
C THR A 134 16.63 -1.78 1.56
N ALA A 135 16.17 -0.77 0.84
CA ALA A 135 17.02 0.20 0.16
C ALA A 135 17.94 0.95 1.13
N ASN A 136 17.42 1.36 2.31
CA ASN A 136 18.22 1.98 3.36
C ASN A 136 19.25 1.02 3.95
N LYS A 137 18.88 -0.24 4.21
CA LYS A 137 19.83 -1.27 4.69
C LYS A 137 20.93 -1.54 3.65
N PHE A 138 20.58 -1.52 2.35
CA PHE A 138 21.57 -1.65 1.29
C PHE A 138 22.56 -0.48 1.26
N LYS A 139 22.06 0.74 1.47
CA LYS A 139 22.92 1.92 1.63
C LYS A 139 23.87 1.74 2.82
N LEU A 140 23.34 1.40 4.00
CA LEU A 140 24.14 1.21 5.23
C LEU A 140 25.17 0.06 5.07
N PHE A 141 24.79 -1.04 4.44
CA PHE A 141 25.72 -2.13 4.10
C PHE A 141 26.90 -1.62 3.27
N GLN A 142 26.63 -0.81 2.23
CA GLN A 142 27.67 -0.27 1.38
C GLN A 142 28.59 0.72 2.10
N GLU A 143 28.15 1.37 3.17
CA GLU A 143 29.01 2.24 4.01
C GLU A 143 30.12 1.45 4.71
N LEU A 144 29.91 0.15 4.92
CA LEU A 144 30.89 -0.77 5.53
C LEU A 144 31.86 -1.41 4.51
N LEU A 145 31.66 -1.18 3.21
CA LEU A 145 32.58 -1.69 2.18
C LEU A 145 33.95 -1.02 2.29
N PRO A 146 35.03 -1.71 1.86
CA PRO A 146 36.38 -1.17 1.90
C PRO A 146 36.50 0.21 1.25
N ALA A 147 37.41 1.03 1.78
CA ALA A 147 37.72 2.32 1.21
C ALA A 147 38.16 2.19 -0.26
N GLY A 148 37.63 3.03 -1.15
CA GLY A 148 37.93 3.00 -2.58
C GLY A 148 37.02 2.07 -3.40
N GLN A 149 36.24 1.20 -2.78
CA GLN A 149 35.22 0.44 -3.49
C GLN A 149 34.07 1.37 -3.91
N HIS A 150 33.73 1.32 -5.19
CA HIS A 150 32.58 2.10 -5.69
C HIS A 150 31.30 1.71 -4.97
N ARG A 151 30.52 2.70 -4.52
CA ARG A 151 29.20 2.51 -3.92
C ARG A 151 28.13 2.78 -4.96
N ILE A 152 27.12 1.93 -5.01
CA ILE A 152 25.95 2.08 -5.88
C ILE A 152 24.95 2.98 -5.15
N PRO A 153 24.81 4.28 -5.49
CA PRO A 153 23.81 5.14 -4.87
C PRO A 153 22.42 4.59 -5.11
N VAL A 154 21.56 4.72 -4.11
CA VAL A 154 20.17 4.24 -4.18
C VAL A 154 19.23 5.42 -3.97
N VAL A 155 18.26 5.56 -4.89
CA VAL A 155 17.10 6.43 -4.74
C VAL A 155 15.88 5.55 -4.61
N HIS A 156 15.01 5.85 -3.64
CA HIS A 156 13.76 5.12 -3.45
C HIS A 156 12.57 5.96 -3.90
N VAL A 157 11.67 5.34 -4.67
CA VAL A 157 10.38 5.90 -5.08
C VAL A 157 9.29 5.15 -4.31
N PRO A 158 8.62 5.81 -3.36
CA PRO A 158 7.62 5.16 -2.52
C PRO A 158 6.37 4.80 -3.30
N LYS A 159 5.85 3.60 -3.05
CA LYS A 159 4.67 3.01 -3.64
C LYS A 159 3.64 2.69 -2.57
N THR A 160 2.53 3.39 -2.59
CA THR A 160 1.32 3.06 -1.83
C THR A 160 0.12 3.72 -2.47
N ILE A 161 -1.05 3.09 -2.38
CA ILE A 161 -2.32 3.72 -2.74
C ILE A 161 -2.95 4.44 -1.53
N ASP A 162 -2.41 4.23 -0.33
CA ASP A 162 -2.94 4.78 0.92
C ASP A 162 -2.56 6.25 1.13
N ASN A 163 -1.59 6.76 0.37
CA ASN A 163 -1.05 8.12 0.47
C ASN A 163 -0.52 8.47 1.87
N ASP A 164 0.08 7.49 2.55
CA ASP A 164 0.50 7.57 3.96
C ASP A 164 1.99 7.88 4.16
N TYR A 165 2.70 8.33 3.11
CA TYR A 165 4.10 8.73 3.19
C TYR A 165 4.25 10.20 3.57
N SER A 166 4.94 10.47 4.68
CA SER A 166 5.29 11.83 5.08
C SER A 166 6.31 12.46 4.12
N GLY A 167 6.11 13.74 3.79
CA GLY A 167 7.04 14.54 2.99
C GLY A 167 6.81 14.49 1.47
N ILE A 168 5.79 13.79 1.02
CA ILE A 168 5.29 13.85 -0.37
C ILE A 168 3.79 14.12 -0.36
N ASP A 169 3.31 14.91 -1.32
CA ASP A 169 1.91 15.31 -1.38
C ASP A 169 1.02 14.12 -1.83
N PHE A 170 1.47 13.40 -2.88
CA PHE A 170 0.73 12.28 -3.44
C PHE A 170 1.67 11.14 -3.82
N THR A 171 1.31 9.94 -3.40
CA THR A 171 1.95 8.71 -3.85
C THR A 171 1.37 8.29 -5.20
N PHE A 172 2.20 7.71 -6.08
CA PHE A 172 1.70 7.21 -7.35
C PHE A 172 0.73 6.03 -7.15
N GLY A 173 -0.31 5.99 -7.96
CA GLY A 173 -1.38 4.99 -7.84
C GLY A 173 -2.56 5.44 -6.98
N TYR A 174 -2.39 6.40 -6.06
CA TYR A 174 -3.45 6.93 -5.21
C TYR A 174 -4.66 7.42 -6.00
N PHE A 175 -4.48 8.35 -6.94
CA PHE A 175 -5.59 8.89 -7.73
C PHE A 175 -6.26 7.84 -8.61
N THR A 176 -5.52 6.88 -9.14
CA THR A 176 -6.12 5.77 -9.90
C THR A 176 -6.99 4.90 -9.00
N ALA A 177 -6.55 4.64 -7.76
CA ALA A 177 -7.34 3.91 -6.79
C ALA A 177 -8.60 4.70 -6.38
N VAL A 178 -8.49 6.01 -6.14
CA VAL A 178 -9.63 6.90 -5.84
C VAL A 178 -10.64 6.90 -6.98
N GLU A 179 -10.21 7.03 -8.23
CA GLU A 179 -11.08 7.01 -9.42
C GLU A 179 -11.84 5.69 -9.54
N THR A 180 -11.13 4.56 -9.40
CA THR A 180 -11.72 3.23 -9.47
C THR A 180 -12.75 3.02 -8.36
N LEU A 181 -12.36 3.28 -7.11
CA LEU A 181 -13.26 3.13 -5.97
C LEU A 181 -14.44 4.12 -6.03
N GLY A 182 -14.21 5.36 -6.46
CA GLY A 182 -15.27 6.34 -6.67
C GLY A 182 -16.31 5.86 -7.70
N THR A 183 -15.87 5.19 -8.76
CA THR A 183 -16.75 4.58 -9.74
C THR A 183 -17.58 3.45 -9.13
N GLU A 184 -16.96 2.56 -8.37
CA GLU A 184 -17.69 1.48 -7.68
C GLU A 184 -18.67 2.01 -6.63
N ILE A 185 -18.31 3.05 -5.88
CA ILE A 185 -19.21 3.70 -4.91
C ILE A 185 -20.42 4.30 -5.62
N ARG A 186 -20.25 4.95 -6.79
CA ARG A 186 -21.39 5.47 -7.58
C ARG A 186 -22.30 4.34 -8.08
N ASN A 187 -21.74 3.21 -8.52
CA ASN A 187 -22.52 2.03 -8.89
C ASN A 187 -23.35 1.50 -7.71
N LEU A 188 -22.71 1.37 -6.54
CA LEU A 188 -23.39 0.96 -5.31
C LEU A 188 -24.44 1.98 -4.87
N HIS A 189 -24.22 3.26 -5.12
CA HIS A 189 -25.20 4.30 -4.79
C HIS A 189 -26.47 4.16 -5.65
N ALA A 190 -26.34 3.85 -6.93
CA ALA A 190 -27.47 3.56 -7.83
C ALA A 190 -28.24 2.30 -7.37
N ASP A 191 -27.52 1.23 -6.99
CA ASP A 191 -28.14 0.03 -6.41
C ASP A 191 -28.85 0.32 -5.07
N ALA A 192 -28.23 1.14 -4.23
CA ALA A 192 -28.80 1.54 -2.94
C ALA A 192 -30.13 2.28 -3.12
N GLU A 193 -30.17 3.19 -4.10
CA GLU A 193 -31.38 3.95 -4.44
C GLU A 193 -32.48 3.03 -4.95
N ALA A 194 -32.17 2.20 -5.94
CA ALA A 194 -33.12 1.27 -6.55
C ALA A 194 -33.72 0.28 -5.54
N ALA A 195 -32.87 -0.24 -4.63
CA ALA A 195 -33.27 -1.24 -3.63
C ALA A 195 -33.76 -0.65 -2.31
N ARG A 196 -33.70 0.68 -2.12
CA ARG A 196 -33.90 1.36 -0.83
C ARG A 196 -33.08 0.70 0.30
N ALA A 197 -31.79 0.52 0.04
CA ALA A 197 -30.85 -0.17 0.93
C ALA A 197 -29.67 0.74 1.28
N TYR A 198 -28.88 0.31 2.25
CA TYR A 198 -27.57 0.90 2.54
C TYR A 198 -26.47 -0.10 2.25
N PHE A 199 -25.33 0.41 1.80
CA PHE A 199 -24.10 -0.36 1.70
C PHE A 199 -23.06 0.21 2.66
N VAL A 200 -22.36 -0.67 3.36
CA VAL A 200 -21.19 -0.36 4.18
C VAL A 200 -20.00 -0.97 3.48
N VAL A 201 -19.15 -0.12 2.93
CA VAL A 201 -18.03 -0.52 2.05
C VAL A 201 -16.73 -0.33 2.82
N GLU A 202 -15.97 -1.41 2.96
CA GLU A 202 -14.62 -1.37 3.51
C GLU A 202 -13.62 -0.99 2.42
N CYS A 203 -12.79 0.00 2.71
CA CYS A 203 -11.78 0.53 1.79
C CYS A 203 -10.39 0.36 2.40
N MET A 204 -9.41 0.03 1.58
CA MET A 204 -8.01 -0.03 2.03
C MET A 204 -7.56 1.28 2.67
N GLY A 205 -6.53 1.20 3.48
CA GLY A 205 -5.97 2.31 4.24
C GLY A 205 -5.86 1.94 5.72
N ARG A 206 -4.74 1.27 6.08
CA ARG A 206 -4.53 0.81 7.46
C ARG A 206 -4.21 1.93 8.41
N SER A 207 -3.28 2.81 8.03
CA SER A 207 -2.71 3.82 8.93
C SER A 207 -3.26 5.22 8.68
N ALA A 208 -3.96 5.44 7.58
CA ALA A 208 -4.51 6.73 7.19
C ALA A 208 -5.76 6.58 6.32
N GLY A 209 -6.70 7.47 6.49
CA GLY A 209 -7.99 7.47 5.80
C GLY A 209 -8.01 8.14 4.43
N TRP A 210 -6.87 8.57 3.89
CA TRP A 210 -6.81 9.31 2.63
C TRP A 210 -7.56 8.64 1.49
N LEU A 211 -7.36 7.31 1.33
CA LEU A 211 -8.01 6.57 0.26
C LEU A 211 -9.53 6.48 0.48
N ALA A 212 -9.96 6.20 1.71
CA ALA A 212 -11.38 6.14 2.06
C ALA A 212 -12.07 7.49 1.85
N TYR A 213 -11.45 8.60 2.30
CA TYR A 213 -11.96 9.95 2.05
C TYR A 213 -11.99 10.29 0.57
N GLY A 214 -10.88 10.05 -0.15
CA GLY A 214 -10.81 10.31 -1.59
C GLY A 214 -11.88 9.57 -2.37
N ALA A 215 -12.05 8.28 -2.10
CA ALA A 215 -13.06 7.44 -2.73
C ALA A 215 -14.49 7.88 -2.39
N ALA A 216 -14.73 8.21 -1.11
CA ALA A 216 -16.04 8.67 -0.65
C ALA A 216 -16.44 10.00 -1.30
N ILE A 217 -15.52 10.97 -1.40
CA ILE A 217 -15.75 12.26 -2.04
C ILE A 217 -16.00 12.05 -3.56
N ALA A 218 -15.14 11.29 -4.24
CA ALA A 218 -15.25 11.03 -5.67
C ALA A 218 -16.51 10.22 -6.03
N GLY A 219 -16.95 9.34 -5.13
CA GLY A 219 -18.12 8.47 -5.31
C GLY A 219 -19.42 9.04 -4.73
N GLU A 220 -19.38 10.25 -4.13
CA GLU A 220 -20.53 10.90 -3.48
C GLU A 220 -21.15 10.02 -2.38
N ALA A 221 -20.32 9.32 -1.60
CA ALA A 221 -20.80 8.50 -0.49
C ALA A 221 -21.57 9.34 0.54
N SER A 222 -22.55 8.73 1.19
CA SER A 222 -23.39 9.39 2.21
C SER A 222 -22.62 9.70 3.48
N MET A 223 -21.57 8.92 3.76
CA MET A 223 -20.71 9.07 4.93
C MET A 223 -19.39 8.35 4.73
N VAL A 224 -18.34 8.83 5.35
CA VAL A 224 -17.05 8.16 5.48
C VAL A 224 -16.64 8.14 6.95
N LEU A 225 -15.98 7.08 7.37
CA LEU A 225 -15.34 6.94 8.68
C LEU A 225 -13.95 6.31 8.50
N SER A 226 -12.98 6.92 9.12
CA SER A 226 -11.60 6.45 9.10
C SER A 226 -10.96 6.50 10.50
N VAL A 227 -9.70 6.13 10.59
CA VAL A 227 -8.94 6.11 11.85
C VAL A 227 -8.85 7.50 12.49
N GLU A 228 -8.82 8.56 11.68
CA GLU A 228 -8.78 9.95 12.13
C GLU A 228 -10.09 10.41 12.79
N ASP A 229 -11.21 9.75 12.46
CA ASP A 229 -12.52 10.04 13.06
C ASP A 229 -12.68 9.45 14.47
N ILE A 230 -11.82 8.52 14.89
CA ILE A 230 -11.89 7.90 16.21
C ILE A 230 -11.19 8.80 17.24
N THR A 231 -11.85 9.90 17.54
CA THR A 231 -11.47 10.83 18.60
C THR A 231 -11.82 10.27 19.99
N GLU A 232 -11.43 10.96 21.06
CA GLU A 232 -11.69 10.53 22.44
C GLU A 232 -13.18 10.22 22.71
N GLU A 233 -14.08 10.95 22.07
CA GLU A 233 -15.52 10.75 22.17
C GLU A 233 -15.96 9.35 21.68
N TYR A 234 -15.23 8.75 20.72
CA TYR A 234 -15.53 7.42 20.17
C TYR A 234 -14.75 6.30 20.82
N LEU A 235 -13.90 6.60 21.80
CA LEU A 235 -13.18 5.56 22.51
C LEU A 235 -14.05 4.88 23.58
N ALA A 236 -13.81 3.57 23.73
CA ALA A 236 -14.37 2.78 24.80
C ALA A 236 -13.64 3.06 26.13
N PRO A 237 -14.31 2.87 27.30
CA PRO A 237 -13.73 3.15 28.62
C PRO A 237 -12.44 2.36 28.91
N GLU A 238 -12.28 1.18 28.35
CA GLU A 238 -11.09 0.31 28.49
C GLU A 238 -9.90 0.75 27.65
N SER A 239 -10.02 1.81 26.88
CA SER A 239 -8.93 2.37 26.07
C SER A 239 -7.78 2.86 26.94
N THR A 240 -6.55 2.64 26.46
CA THR A 240 -5.32 3.13 27.07
C THR A 240 -4.51 3.96 26.08
N PRO A 241 -3.52 4.77 26.52
CA PRO A 241 -2.66 5.50 25.58
C PRO A 241 -1.92 4.60 24.59
N LYS A 242 -1.68 3.33 24.95
CA LYS A 242 -0.99 2.34 24.09
C LYS A 242 -1.94 1.52 23.24
N ARG A 243 -3.21 1.43 23.63
CA ARG A 243 -4.23 0.62 22.95
C ARG A 243 -5.55 1.39 22.95
N LYS A 244 -5.87 2.00 21.85
CA LYS A 244 -7.14 2.66 21.62
C LYS A 244 -8.17 1.63 21.15
N ILE A 245 -9.33 1.61 21.76
CA ILE A 245 -10.44 0.71 21.42
C ILE A 245 -11.65 1.59 21.11
N MET A 246 -12.27 1.40 19.95
CA MET A 246 -13.46 2.16 19.60
C MET A 246 -14.71 1.60 20.27
N ASP A 247 -15.59 2.48 20.71
CA ASP A 247 -16.94 2.14 21.14
C ASP A 247 -17.83 1.90 19.91
N LEU A 248 -18.04 0.63 19.58
CA LEU A 248 -18.86 0.23 18.46
C LEU A 248 -20.28 0.80 18.49
N ASN A 249 -20.87 0.95 19.70
CA ASN A 249 -22.22 1.49 19.82
C ASN A 249 -22.27 2.96 19.39
N LYS A 250 -21.24 3.75 19.72
CA LYS A 250 -21.15 5.15 19.31
C LYS A 250 -20.93 5.28 17.81
N VAL A 251 -20.05 4.46 17.23
CA VAL A 251 -19.80 4.44 15.78
C VAL A 251 -21.06 4.03 15.02
N VAL A 252 -21.73 2.95 15.44
CA VAL A 252 -23.00 2.50 14.87
C VAL A 252 -24.09 3.59 15.05
N GLY A 253 -24.15 4.21 16.22
CA GLY A 253 -25.08 5.31 16.51
C GLY A 253 -24.89 6.50 15.57
N ARG A 254 -23.66 6.86 15.22
CA ARG A 254 -23.33 7.92 14.26
C ARG A 254 -23.89 7.59 12.86
N ILE A 255 -23.69 6.35 12.39
CA ILE A 255 -24.22 5.89 11.09
C ILE A 255 -25.76 5.91 11.11
N VAL A 256 -26.39 5.36 12.15
CA VAL A 256 -27.86 5.34 12.28
C VAL A 256 -28.44 6.76 12.35
N THR A 257 -27.75 7.69 13.00
CA THR A 257 -28.16 9.10 13.05
C THR A 257 -28.15 9.73 11.65
N MET A 258 -27.12 9.45 10.85
CA MET A 258 -27.05 9.89 9.46
C MET A 258 -28.21 9.29 8.64
N MET A 259 -28.45 7.99 8.74
CA MET A 259 -29.55 7.31 8.06
C MET A 259 -30.91 7.93 8.38
N ARG A 260 -31.17 8.22 9.66
CA ARG A 260 -32.39 8.87 10.12
C ARG A 260 -32.54 10.28 9.55
N LYS A 261 -31.50 11.11 9.61
CA LYS A 261 -31.51 12.46 9.05
C LYS A 261 -31.81 12.45 7.56
N ARG A 262 -31.16 11.57 6.79
CA ARG A 262 -31.41 11.43 5.35
C ARG A 262 -32.85 11.06 5.05
N ARG A 263 -33.41 10.13 5.82
CA ARG A 263 -34.81 9.72 5.68
C ARG A 263 -35.78 10.84 6.05
N GLU A 264 -35.59 11.48 7.19
CA GLU A 264 -36.52 12.45 7.78
C GLU A 264 -36.44 13.83 7.09
N GLN A 265 -35.24 14.27 6.73
CA GLN A 265 -35.00 15.62 6.19
C GLN A 265 -34.86 15.66 4.67
N GLU A 266 -34.29 14.60 4.06
CA GLU A 266 -34.02 14.58 2.63
C GLU A 266 -34.97 13.65 1.84
N GLY A 267 -35.79 12.85 2.52
CA GLY A 267 -36.61 11.83 1.89
C GLY A 267 -35.83 10.65 1.30
N LYS A 268 -34.53 10.56 1.58
CA LYS A 268 -33.62 9.55 1.05
C LYS A 268 -33.44 8.42 2.07
N ASP A 269 -33.93 7.25 1.74
CA ASP A 269 -33.89 6.06 2.59
C ASP A 269 -32.89 5.01 2.06
N TYR A 270 -31.78 5.49 1.54
CA TYR A 270 -30.71 4.72 0.93
C TYR A 270 -29.35 5.46 1.02
N GLY A 271 -28.26 4.76 0.81
CA GLY A 271 -26.94 5.39 0.76
C GLY A 271 -25.77 4.42 0.85
N VAL A 272 -24.58 4.98 0.75
CA VAL A 272 -23.30 4.26 0.87
C VAL A 272 -22.50 4.89 2.01
N VAL A 273 -21.99 4.03 2.90
CA VAL A 273 -21.05 4.40 3.98
C VAL A 273 -19.71 3.76 3.64
N VAL A 274 -18.64 4.54 3.63
CA VAL A 274 -17.28 4.05 3.40
C VAL A 274 -16.56 3.97 4.74
N LEU A 275 -15.90 2.85 5.00
CA LEU A 275 -15.07 2.61 6.18
C LEU A 275 -13.63 2.36 5.76
N ALA A 276 -12.66 3.00 6.41
CA ALA A 276 -11.27 2.62 6.24
C ALA A 276 -10.99 1.31 7.01
N GLU A 277 -10.28 0.36 6.38
CA GLU A 277 -9.93 -0.94 6.99
C GLU A 277 -9.16 -0.81 8.32
N GLY A 278 -8.40 0.27 8.48
CA GLY A 278 -7.63 0.57 9.69
C GLY A 278 -8.49 0.69 10.95
N LEU A 279 -9.80 0.95 10.81
CA LEU A 279 -10.74 0.91 11.93
C LEU A 279 -10.78 -0.46 12.63
N ALA A 280 -10.45 -1.54 11.91
CA ALA A 280 -10.36 -2.87 12.51
C ALA A 280 -9.30 -2.97 13.62
N GLU A 281 -8.24 -2.16 13.57
CA GLU A 281 -7.21 -2.13 14.62
C GLU A 281 -7.71 -1.51 15.93
N TYR A 282 -8.84 -0.80 15.90
CA TYR A 282 -9.51 -0.22 17.07
C TYR A 282 -10.59 -1.13 17.65
N LEU A 283 -10.79 -2.33 17.12
CA LEU A 283 -11.72 -3.32 17.70
C LEU A 283 -11.16 -3.90 19.00
N SER A 284 -12.06 -4.32 19.92
CA SER A 284 -11.66 -4.99 21.14
C SER A 284 -11.03 -6.36 20.87
N ASP A 285 -10.20 -6.84 21.80
CA ASP A 285 -9.55 -8.15 21.67
C ASP A 285 -10.57 -9.30 21.62
N GLU A 286 -11.75 -9.13 22.21
CA GLU A 286 -12.85 -10.09 22.11
C GLU A 286 -13.37 -10.23 20.68
N VAL A 287 -13.54 -9.10 19.97
CA VAL A 287 -13.98 -9.09 18.57
C VAL A 287 -12.88 -9.61 17.64
N LEU A 288 -11.61 -9.34 17.98
CA LEU A 288 -10.45 -9.80 17.24
C LEU A 288 -10.02 -11.24 17.55
N ALA A 289 -10.72 -11.91 18.50
CA ALA A 289 -10.40 -13.29 18.85
C ALA A 289 -10.50 -14.20 17.61
N GLY A 290 -9.37 -14.85 17.26
CA GLY A 290 -9.27 -15.72 16.09
C GLY A 290 -8.89 -15.06 14.77
N VAL A 291 -8.74 -13.74 14.72
CA VAL A 291 -8.23 -13.04 13.53
C VAL A 291 -6.71 -13.24 13.45
N PRO A 292 -6.16 -13.80 12.35
CA PRO A 292 -4.73 -14.04 12.22
C PRO A 292 -3.94 -12.74 12.14
N ARG A 293 -2.66 -12.84 12.54
CA ARG A 293 -1.68 -11.74 12.39
C ARG A 293 -0.61 -12.16 11.38
N ASP A 294 -0.06 -11.18 10.69
CA ASP A 294 1.04 -11.41 9.75
C ASP A 294 2.37 -11.67 10.47
N ASP A 295 3.42 -11.99 9.70
CA ASP A 295 4.79 -12.24 10.22
C ASP A 295 5.37 -11.04 10.99
N HIS A 296 4.78 -9.85 10.90
CA HIS A 296 5.19 -8.63 11.59
C HIS A 296 4.32 -8.33 12.82
N GLY A 297 3.32 -9.17 13.10
CA GLY A 297 2.39 -9.03 14.22
C GLY A 297 1.21 -8.09 13.93
N HIS A 298 1.08 -7.57 12.71
CA HIS A 298 -0.07 -6.77 12.31
C HIS A 298 -1.31 -7.63 12.09
N LEU A 299 -2.46 -7.10 12.45
CA LEU A 299 -3.73 -7.73 12.23
C LEU A 299 -3.96 -7.99 10.74
N SER A 300 -4.43 -9.16 10.38
CA SER A 300 -4.90 -9.43 9.02
C SER A 300 -6.29 -8.84 8.84
N VAL A 301 -6.34 -7.51 8.61
CA VAL A 301 -7.59 -6.72 8.56
C VAL A 301 -8.60 -7.29 7.57
N ALA A 302 -8.15 -7.81 6.43
CA ALA A 302 -9.01 -8.47 5.44
C ALA A 302 -9.82 -9.66 5.99
N ASN A 303 -9.41 -10.25 7.12
CA ASN A 303 -10.11 -11.34 7.77
C ASN A 303 -11.08 -10.87 8.87
N CYS A 304 -11.17 -9.56 9.13
CA CYS A 304 -12.08 -9.02 10.14
C CYS A 304 -13.52 -8.88 9.64
N ASP A 305 -13.73 -8.85 8.32
CA ASP A 305 -15.05 -8.58 7.71
C ASP A 305 -15.75 -7.36 8.36
N LEU A 306 -14.98 -6.28 8.59
CA LEU A 306 -15.44 -5.09 9.33
C LEU A 306 -16.73 -4.52 8.72
N GLY A 307 -16.79 -4.41 7.38
CA GLY A 307 -17.95 -3.94 6.65
C GLY A 307 -19.22 -4.74 6.96
N LYS A 308 -19.10 -6.08 6.94
CA LYS A 308 -20.25 -6.96 7.25
C LYS A 308 -20.67 -6.89 8.72
N MET A 309 -19.71 -6.78 9.64
CA MET A 309 -19.98 -6.66 11.07
C MET A 309 -20.74 -5.35 11.37
N ILE A 310 -20.22 -4.23 10.89
CA ILE A 310 -20.85 -2.91 11.08
C ILE A 310 -22.23 -2.88 10.43
N ALA A 311 -22.38 -3.43 9.22
CA ALA A 311 -23.68 -3.48 8.54
C ALA A 311 -24.76 -4.20 9.37
N LYS A 312 -24.43 -5.33 10.00
CA LYS A 312 -25.32 -6.07 10.89
C LYS A 312 -25.74 -5.22 12.11
N LEU A 313 -24.78 -4.58 12.76
CA LEU A 313 -25.03 -3.76 13.94
C LEU A 313 -25.89 -2.54 13.59
N VAL A 314 -25.61 -1.88 12.48
CA VAL A 314 -26.36 -0.73 11.96
C VAL A 314 -27.81 -1.14 11.65
N ALA A 315 -28.03 -2.27 10.97
CA ALA A 315 -29.36 -2.76 10.65
C ALA A 315 -30.20 -3.03 11.93
N ALA A 316 -29.58 -3.66 12.93
CA ALA A 316 -30.22 -3.96 14.21
C ALA A 316 -30.56 -2.69 14.98
N GLU A 317 -29.63 -1.76 15.12
CA GLU A 317 -29.82 -0.52 15.87
C GLU A 317 -30.81 0.43 15.16
N PHE A 318 -30.77 0.51 13.83
CA PHE A 318 -31.75 1.28 13.06
C PHE A 318 -33.18 0.77 13.29
N LYS A 319 -33.38 -0.56 13.24
CA LYS A 319 -34.66 -1.19 13.52
C LYS A 319 -35.14 -0.89 14.97
N LYS A 320 -34.23 -1.00 15.92
CA LYS A 320 -34.53 -0.71 17.35
C LYS A 320 -34.98 0.73 17.55
N GLN A 321 -34.31 1.71 16.91
CA GLN A 321 -34.64 3.14 17.09
C GLN A 321 -35.87 3.58 16.30
N THR A 322 -36.15 2.99 15.14
CA THR A 322 -37.18 3.48 14.22
C THR A 322 -38.37 2.55 14.06
N GLY A 323 -38.29 1.31 14.54
CA GLY A 323 -39.28 0.26 14.25
C GLY A 323 -39.26 -0.26 12.81
N VAL A 324 -38.43 0.33 11.91
CA VAL A 324 -38.39 0.00 10.48
C VAL A 324 -37.20 -0.91 10.19
N THR A 325 -37.46 -1.99 9.48
CA THR A 325 -36.40 -2.85 8.96
C THR A 325 -35.82 -2.23 7.69
N ARG A 326 -34.50 -2.04 7.66
CA ARG A 326 -33.76 -1.58 6.50
C ARG A 326 -32.68 -2.58 6.13
N LYS A 327 -32.56 -2.87 4.84
CA LYS A 327 -31.46 -3.71 4.35
C LYS A 327 -30.16 -2.92 4.42
N VAL A 328 -29.15 -3.46 5.08
CA VAL A 328 -27.79 -2.91 5.15
C VAL A 328 -26.84 -4.03 4.77
N ASN A 329 -26.09 -3.84 3.69
CA ASN A 329 -25.16 -4.82 3.15
C ASN A 329 -23.73 -4.39 3.46
N GLY A 330 -22.88 -5.31 3.92
CA GLY A 330 -21.45 -5.10 4.11
C GLY A 330 -20.65 -5.70 2.96
N LEU A 331 -19.69 -4.94 2.45
CA LEU A 331 -18.81 -5.30 1.32
C LEU A 331 -17.36 -5.03 1.71
#